data_99a2d517878a75920c6e82887b773aad
#
_entry.id   99a2d517878a75920c6e82887b773aad
#
_cell.length_a   1.000
_cell.length_b   1.000
_cell.length_c   1.000
_cell.angle_alpha   90.00
_cell.angle_beta   90.00
_cell.angle_gamma   90.00
#
_symmetry.space_group_name_H-M   'P 1'
#
loop_
_entity.id
_entity.type
_entity.pdbx_description
1 polymer ?
#
loop_
_entity_poly.entity_id
_entity_poly.type
_entity_poly.pdbx_seq_one_letter_code
_entity_poly.pdbx_strand_id
1 'polypeptide(L)'
;MRLLKSTKLIPGLNREETRIHVPEFRDRTVLSGGRKLRHELKFIINEGTYLALRDRLTPLMTTDPHGVNGEYRVTSLYFDDIYNSAYWQKMNGIENRRKFRVRAYDLDPSLISLESKHKDGSYVSKLSRRLTDGQYRALLCCDCGFMSGSDSEEDAFGEFYRAHLLTRLRPRVIVDYRRQALI
;
A
#
# COMPACT_ATOMS: atom_id res chain seq x y z
N MET A 1 -6.04 -10.86 -4.71
CA MET A 1 -7.25 -10.00 -4.78
C MET A 1 -7.42 -9.32 -3.43
N ARG A 2 -7.53 -8.00 -3.37
CA ARG A 2 -7.67 -7.26 -2.10
C ARG A 2 -9.10 -6.78 -1.97
N LEU A 3 -9.85 -7.33 -1.03
CA LEU A 3 -11.19 -6.86 -0.66
C LEU A 3 -11.07 -5.80 0.42
N LEU A 4 -11.61 -4.60 0.17
CA LEU A 4 -11.64 -3.51 1.15
C LEU A 4 -13.04 -3.47 1.77
N LYS A 5 -13.12 -3.49 3.10
CA LYS A 5 -14.37 -3.26 3.83
C LYS A 5 -14.86 -1.82 3.70
N SER A 6 -16.15 -1.72 3.55
CA SER A 6 -17.12 -0.61 3.60
C SER A 6 -16.63 0.76 4.04
N THR A 7 -16.78 1.72 3.13
CA THR A 7 -17.00 3.14 3.46
C THR A 7 -18.45 3.48 3.14
N LYS A 8 -19.13 4.23 4.00
CA LYS A 8 -20.54 4.62 3.86
C LYS A 8 -20.82 5.26 2.50
N LEU A 9 -21.89 4.82 1.86
CA LEU A 9 -22.39 5.30 0.58
C LEU A 9 -22.87 6.76 0.66
N ILE A 10 -22.52 7.54 -0.36
CA ILE A 10 -23.12 8.82 -0.68
C ILE A 10 -24.35 8.54 -1.55
N PRO A 11 -25.56 9.04 -1.22
CA PRO A 11 -26.75 8.84 -2.05
C PRO A 11 -26.65 9.70 -3.32
N GLY A 12 -26.89 9.11 -4.50
CA GLY A 12 -27.09 9.86 -5.74
C GLY A 12 -26.38 9.36 -7.01
N LEU A 13 -25.84 8.17 -7.05
CA LEU A 13 -25.25 7.64 -8.31
C LEU A 13 -26.27 6.82 -9.09
N ASN A 14 -26.64 7.33 -10.28
CA ASN A 14 -27.43 6.65 -11.28
C ASN A 14 -26.76 5.35 -11.75
N ARG A 15 -27.56 4.30 -11.93
CA ARG A 15 -27.15 3.04 -12.54
C ARG A 15 -26.96 3.22 -14.04
N GLU A 16 -25.78 3.60 -14.48
CA GLU A 16 -25.32 3.28 -15.82
C GLU A 16 -24.51 1.99 -15.74
N GLU A 17 -24.89 1.03 -16.56
CA GLU A 17 -24.19 -0.25 -16.72
C GLU A 17 -22.75 0.02 -17.20
N THR A 18 -21.83 0.08 -16.29
CA THR A 18 -20.41 0.17 -16.63
C THR A 18 -19.97 -1.21 -17.13
N ARG A 19 -19.91 -1.38 -18.46
CA ARG A 19 -19.22 -2.53 -19.06
C ARG A 19 -17.80 -2.55 -18.53
N ILE A 20 -17.52 -3.54 -17.68
CA ILE A 20 -16.18 -3.79 -17.17
C ILE A 20 -15.35 -4.28 -18.37
N HIS A 21 -14.53 -3.39 -18.92
CA HIS A 21 -13.47 -3.79 -19.83
C HIS A 21 -12.44 -4.56 -19.00
N VAL A 22 -12.44 -5.89 -19.08
CA VAL A 22 -11.41 -6.73 -18.49
C VAL A 22 -10.22 -6.70 -19.46
N PRO A 23 -9.11 -6.02 -19.10
CA PRO A 23 -7.92 -6.06 -19.94
C PRO A 23 -7.41 -7.51 -19.97
N GLU A 24 -7.00 -7.98 -21.16
CA GLU A 24 -6.31 -9.27 -21.30
C GLU A 24 -5.17 -9.35 -20.28
N PHE A 25 -5.26 -10.32 -19.39
CA PHE A 25 -4.26 -10.59 -18.37
C PHE A 25 -3.03 -11.19 -19.05
N ARG A 26 -2.15 -10.35 -19.58
CA ARG A 26 -0.78 -10.77 -19.89
C ARG A 26 0.03 -10.64 -18.62
N ASP A 27 0.38 -11.78 -18.03
CA ASP A 27 1.33 -11.87 -16.91
C ASP A 27 2.73 -11.46 -17.40
N ARG A 28 2.90 -10.15 -17.60
CA ARG A 28 4.21 -9.57 -17.87
C ARG A 28 4.74 -9.03 -16.54
N THR A 29 5.51 -9.86 -15.85
CA THR A 29 6.45 -9.37 -14.86
C THR A 29 7.51 -8.55 -15.59
N VAL A 30 7.21 -7.28 -15.86
CA VAL A 30 8.15 -6.37 -16.49
C VAL A 30 9.13 -5.91 -15.43
N LEU A 31 10.39 -6.27 -15.60
CA LEU A 31 11.49 -5.76 -14.79
C LEU A 31 11.92 -4.42 -15.41
N SER A 32 11.55 -3.31 -14.77
CA SER A 32 12.14 -2.01 -15.06
C SER A 32 13.15 -1.72 -13.96
N GLY A 33 14.45 -1.70 -14.29
CA GLY A 33 15.51 -1.42 -13.33
C GLY A 33 15.52 -2.36 -12.12
N GLY A 34 15.38 -3.69 -12.33
CA GLY A 34 15.42 -4.70 -11.26
C GLY A 34 14.15 -4.81 -10.40
N ARG A 35 13.15 -3.95 -10.58
CA ARG A 35 11.91 -3.92 -9.76
C ARG A 35 10.82 -4.81 -10.33
N LYS A 36 10.22 -5.65 -9.48
CA LYS A 36 9.05 -6.44 -9.84
C LYS A 36 7.83 -5.54 -9.98
N LEU A 37 7.30 -5.42 -11.18
CA LEU A 37 6.08 -4.68 -11.49
C LEU A 37 4.87 -5.61 -11.45
N ARG A 38 3.73 -5.08 -10.98
CA ARG A 38 2.46 -5.81 -10.94
C ARG A 38 1.29 -4.86 -11.15
N HIS A 39 0.21 -5.38 -11.69
CA HIS A 39 -1.08 -4.68 -11.73
C HIS A 39 -1.78 -4.80 -10.38
N GLU A 40 -2.45 -3.73 -9.95
CA GLU A 40 -3.29 -3.71 -8.77
C GLU A 40 -4.62 -3.06 -9.10
N LEU A 41 -5.69 -3.84 -9.16
CA LEU A 41 -7.05 -3.37 -9.32
C LEU A 41 -7.72 -3.26 -7.95
N LYS A 42 -8.54 -2.22 -7.76
CA LYS A 42 -9.28 -1.99 -6.52
C LYS A 42 -10.73 -1.71 -6.84
N PHE A 43 -11.61 -2.45 -6.20
CA PHE A 43 -13.04 -2.28 -6.33
C PHE A 43 -13.63 -1.96 -4.96
N ILE A 44 -14.54 -0.99 -4.92
CA ILE A 44 -15.34 -0.72 -3.73
C ILE A 44 -16.59 -1.59 -3.85
N ILE A 45 -16.83 -2.43 -2.85
CA ILE A 45 -17.96 -3.33 -2.81
C ILE A 45 -18.73 -3.15 -1.49
N ASN A 46 -20.02 -3.44 -1.51
CA ASN A 46 -20.85 -3.48 -0.31
C ASN A 46 -20.67 -4.81 0.45
N GLU A 47 -21.22 -4.89 1.65
CA GLU A 47 -21.12 -6.07 2.51
C GLU A 47 -21.73 -7.34 1.88
N GLY A 48 -22.90 -7.23 1.25
CA GLY A 48 -23.53 -8.38 0.57
C GLY A 48 -22.67 -8.94 -0.55
N THR A 49 -22.06 -8.08 -1.37
CA THR A 49 -21.10 -8.49 -2.40
C THR A 49 -19.85 -9.11 -1.79
N TYR A 50 -19.36 -8.58 -0.67
CA TYR A 50 -18.22 -9.15 0.06
C TYR A 50 -18.54 -10.58 0.53
N LEU A 51 -19.69 -10.79 1.17
CA LEU A 51 -20.10 -12.10 1.66
C LEU A 51 -20.25 -13.10 0.51
N ALA A 52 -20.93 -12.72 -0.56
CA ALA A 52 -21.09 -13.57 -1.75
C ALA A 52 -19.76 -13.94 -2.41
N LEU A 53 -18.81 -13.00 -2.52
CA LEU A 53 -17.48 -13.27 -3.06
C LEU A 53 -16.67 -14.17 -2.13
N ARG A 54 -16.71 -13.92 -0.83
CA ARG A 54 -16.04 -14.75 0.16
C ARG A 54 -16.51 -16.20 0.07
N ASP A 55 -17.83 -16.42 0.08
CA ASP A 55 -18.40 -17.76 0.07
C ASP A 55 -18.09 -18.52 -1.23
N ARG A 56 -17.97 -17.81 -2.35
CA ARG A 56 -17.57 -18.40 -3.64
C ARG A 56 -16.08 -18.68 -3.76
N LEU A 57 -15.23 -17.82 -3.17
CA LEU A 57 -13.77 -17.91 -3.32
C LEU A 57 -13.12 -18.82 -2.27
N THR A 58 -13.68 -18.89 -1.05
CA THR A 58 -13.10 -19.72 0.03
C THR A 58 -12.91 -21.19 -0.34
N PRO A 59 -13.84 -21.87 -1.04
CA PRO A 59 -13.61 -23.25 -1.45
C PRO A 59 -12.62 -23.41 -2.60
N LEU A 60 -12.27 -22.35 -3.32
CA LEU A 60 -11.40 -22.37 -4.50
C LEU A 60 -9.98 -21.86 -4.23
N MET A 61 -9.78 -21.14 -3.14
CA MET A 61 -8.53 -20.46 -2.83
C MET A 61 -8.07 -20.77 -1.41
N THR A 62 -6.76 -20.79 -1.23
CA THR A 62 -6.17 -20.99 0.10
C THR A 62 -6.14 -19.67 0.87
N THR A 63 -6.43 -19.72 2.15
CA THR A 63 -6.31 -18.57 3.05
C THR A 63 -4.84 -18.27 3.35
N ASP A 64 -4.45 -17.00 3.39
CA ASP A 64 -3.10 -16.57 3.79
C ASP A 64 -2.81 -17.08 5.22
N PRO A 65 -1.74 -17.87 5.44
CA PRO A 65 -1.44 -18.46 6.75
C PRO A 65 -0.99 -17.46 7.81
N HIS A 66 -0.69 -16.20 7.43
CA HIS A 66 -0.18 -15.19 8.35
C HIS A 66 -1.24 -14.53 9.25
N GLY A 67 -2.50 -14.91 9.13
CA GLY A 67 -3.57 -14.33 9.93
C GLY A 67 -4.32 -15.35 10.78
N VAL A 68 -4.98 -14.90 11.83
CA VAL A 68 -5.94 -15.71 12.58
C VAL A 68 -7.18 -15.89 11.72
N ASN A 69 -7.50 -17.12 11.32
CA ASN A 69 -8.57 -17.43 10.37
C ASN A 69 -8.42 -16.69 9.01
N GLY A 70 -7.16 -16.42 8.59
CA GLY A 70 -6.86 -15.70 7.36
C GLY A 70 -7.16 -14.21 7.38
N GLU A 71 -7.47 -13.65 8.54
CA GLU A 71 -7.68 -12.20 8.72
C GLU A 71 -6.60 -11.63 9.63
N TYR A 72 -6.05 -10.49 9.26
CA TYR A 72 -5.07 -9.75 10.04
C TYR A 72 -5.28 -8.24 9.94
N ARG A 73 -4.86 -7.54 10.98
CA ARG A 73 -4.90 -6.08 11.03
C ARG A 73 -3.69 -5.49 10.32
N VAL A 74 -3.91 -4.47 9.53
CA VAL A 74 -2.85 -3.73 8.84
C VAL A 74 -2.92 -2.27 9.27
N THR A 75 -1.91 -1.83 10.00
CA THR A 75 -1.75 -0.43 10.40
C THR A 75 -0.64 0.19 9.55
N SER A 76 -0.89 1.35 8.96
CA SER A 76 0.08 2.04 8.12
C SER A 76 0.13 3.52 8.47
N LEU A 77 1.31 4.01 8.83
CA LEU A 77 1.61 5.43 9.00
C LEU A 77 2.19 5.97 7.70
N TYR A 78 1.49 6.88 7.05
CA TYR A 78 1.92 7.51 5.81
C TYR A 78 2.72 8.78 6.09
N PHE A 79 3.73 9.01 5.26
CA PHE A 79 4.54 10.22 5.25
C PHE A 79 4.18 11.07 4.06
N ASP A 80 4.23 12.38 4.25
CA ASP A 80 4.06 13.39 3.21
C ASP A 80 4.87 14.63 3.56
N ASP A 81 5.07 15.52 2.61
CA ASP A 81 5.72 16.80 2.83
C ASP A 81 4.77 17.82 3.49
N ILE A 82 5.27 19.06 3.67
CA ILE A 82 4.48 20.14 4.28
C ILE A 82 3.29 20.56 3.41
N TYR A 83 3.35 20.33 2.11
CA TYR A 83 2.32 20.70 1.12
C TYR A 83 1.32 19.58 0.85
N ASN A 84 1.49 18.40 1.47
CA ASN A 84 0.70 17.19 1.21
C ASN A 84 0.77 16.76 -0.27
N SER A 85 1.95 16.84 -0.86
CA SER A 85 2.16 16.60 -2.30
C SER A 85 1.73 15.19 -2.72
N ALA A 86 2.02 14.15 -1.93
CA ALA A 86 1.61 12.77 -2.24
C ALA A 86 0.09 12.58 -2.17
N TYR A 87 -0.60 13.35 -1.32
CA TYR A 87 -2.06 13.39 -1.29
C TYR A 87 -2.62 14.02 -2.56
N TRP A 88 -2.15 15.22 -2.92
CA TRP A 88 -2.64 15.94 -4.10
C TRP A 88 -2.31 15.23 -5.40
N GLN A 89 -1.13 14.63 -5.53
CA GLN A 89 -0.78 13.77 -6.67
C GLN A 89 -1.79 12.63 -6.86
N LYS A 90 -2.27 12.05 -5.76
CA LYS A 90 -3.31 11.02 -5.83
C LYS A 90 -4.66 11.60 -6.27
N MET A 91 -5.06 12.74 -5.69
CA MET A 91 -6.36 13.37 -5.98
C MET A 91 -6.43 13.85 -7.44
N ASN A 92 -5.34 14.39 -7.95
CA ASN A 92 -5.22 14.89 -9.32
C ASN A 92 -4.92 13.79 -10.35
N GLY A 93 -4.92 12.52 -9.94
CA GLY A 93 -4.74 11.40 -10.86
C GLY A 93 -3.35 11.27 -11.46
N ILE A 94 -2.31 11.94 -10.90
CA ILE A 94 -0.95 11.86 -11.42
C ILE A 94 -0.53 10.39 -11.52
N GLU A 95 -0.13 9.98 -12.72
CA GLU A 95 0.18 8.58 -13.02
C GLU A 95 1.48 8.14 -12.36
N ASN A 96 2.51 8.97 -12.46
CA ASN A 96 3.81 8.73 -11.85
C ASN A 96 3.84 9.34 -10.45
N ARG A 97 3.77 8.51 -9.41
CA ARG A 97 3.79 8.97 -8.02
C ARG A 97 4.41 7.97 -7.07
N ARG A 98 4.96 8.50 -5.98
CA ARG A 98 5.58 7.72 -4.91
C ARG A 98 4.85 7.96 -3.59
N LYS A 99 4.77 6.95 -2.76
CA LYS A 99 4.25 7.05 -1.39
C LYS A 99 5.14 6.28 -0.43
N PHE A 100 5.42 6.92 0.69
CA PHE A 100 6.15 6.30 1.78
C PHE A 100 5.22 6.00 2.95
N ARG A 101 5.44 4.85 3.58
CA ARG A 101 4.73 4.47 4.79
C ARG A 101 5.55 3.53 5.66
N VAL A 102 5.31 3.60 6.95
CA VAL A 102 5.65 2.51 7.86
C VAL A 102 4.42 1.64 8.03
N ARG A 103 4.60 0.32 7.96
CA ARG A 103 3.52 -0.66 8.10
C ARG A 103 3.85 -1.64 9.21
N ALA A 104 2.84 -1.91 10.04
CA ALA A 104 2.81 -2.98 11.01
C ALA A 104 1.66 -3.94 10.71
N TYR A 105 1.83 -5.21 11.07
CA TYR A 105 0.81 -6.24 11.01
C TYR A 105 0.47 -6.67 12.42
N ASP A 106 -0.85 -6.72 12.74
CA ASP A 106 -1.39 -7.09 14.05
C ASP A 106 -0.77 -6.33 15.24
N LEU A 107 -0.23 -5.13 14.97
CA LEU A 107 0.54 -4.31 15.92
C LEU A 107 1.79 -5.03 16.48
N ASP A 108 2.28 -6.05 15.80
CA ASP A 108 3.49 -6.77 16.18
C ASP A 108 4.72 -5.89 15.88
N PRO A 109 5.51 -5.50 16.90
CA PRO A 109 6.68 -4.67 16.72
C PRO A 109 7.80 -5.37 15.93
N SER A 110 7.80 -6.70 15.86
CA SER A 110 8.76 -7.46 15.06
C SER A 110 8.46 -7.40 13.55
N LEU A 111 7.25 -6.97 13.16
CA LEU A 111 6.77 -6.94 11.78
C LEU A 111 6.62 -5.51 11.24
N ILE A 112 7.41 -4.57 11.75
CA ILE A 112 7.39 -3.18 11.29
C ILE A 112 8.33 -3.02 10.10
N SER A 113 7.85 -2.40 9.02
CA SER A 113 8.64 -2.13 7.84
C SER A 113 8.38 -0.74 7.25
N LEU A 114 9.45 -0.09 6.78
CA LEU A 114 9.35 1.07 5.87
C LEU A 114 9.11 0.57 4.46
N GLU A 115 8.10 1.11 3.80
CA GLU A 115 7.76 0.77 2.43
C GLU A 115 7.74 2.03 1.55
N SER A 116 8.41 1.94 0.41
CA SER A 116 8.26 2.87 -0.71
C SER A 116 7.40 2.21 -1.79
N LYS A 117 6.28 2.83 -2.14
CA LYS A 117 5.38 2.34 -3.18
C LYS A 117 5.40 3.30 -4.35
N HIS A 118 5.80 2.80 -5.50
CA HIS A 118 5.78 3.51 -6.77
C HIS A 118 4.55 3.10 -7.57
N LYS A 119 3.93 4.05 -8.22
CA LYS A 119 2.93 3.84 -9.26
C LYS A 119 3.44 4.49 -10.54
N ASP A 120 3.40 3.75 -11.62
CA ASP A 120 3.74 4.20 -12.97
C ASP A 120 2.64 3.71 -13.91
N GLY A 121 1.79 4.63 -14.35
CA GLY A 121 0.57 4.32 -15.08
C GLY A 121 -0.29 3.29 -14.32
N SER A 122 -0.51 2.12 -14.90
CA SER A 122 -1.24 0.99 -14.32
C SER A 122 -0.36 0.06 -13.47
N TYR A 123 0.96 0.23 -13.52
CA TYR A 123 1.90 -0.63 -12.81
C TYR A 123 2.23 -0.10 -11.41
N VAL A 124 2.56 -1.04 -10.55
CA VAL A 124 2.96 -0.74 -9.16
C VAL A 124 4.17 -1.58 -8.80
N SER A 125 5.17 -0.93 -8.23
CA SER A 125 6.28 -1.60 -7.55
C SER A 125 6.36 -1.18 -6.08
N LYS A 126 7.06 -1.99 -5.29
CA LYS A 126 7.24 -1.75 -3.87
C LYS A 126 8.64 -2.16 -3.43
N LEU A 127 9.32 -1.26 -2.73
CA LEU A 127 10.49 -1.59 -1.92
C LEU A 127 10.05 -1.67 -0.45
N SER A 128 10.68 -2.54 0.31
CA SER A 128 10.34 -2.74 1.72
C SER A 128 11.59 -3.10 2.50
N ARG A 129 11.80 -2.45 3.65
CA ARG A 129 12.88 -2.77 4.59
C ARG A 129 12.36 -2.79 6.01
N ARG A 130 12.74 -3.81 6.79
CA ARG A 130 12.38 -3.91 8.20
C ARG A 130 13.02 -2.80 9.02
N LEU A 131 12.28 -2.33 10.01
CA LEU A 131 12.73 -1.37 11.00
C LEU A 131 12.90 -2.08 12.36
N THR A 132 13.95 -1.72 13.09
CA THR A 132 14.02 -1.99 14.52
C THR A 132 13.12 -1.01 15.29
N ASP A 133 12.78 -1.32 16.54
CA ASP A 133 12.00 -0.39 17.40
C ASP A 133 12.69 0.98 17.55
N GLY A 134 14.01 1.00 17.75
CA GLY A 134 14.77 2.24 17.83
C GLY A 134 14.70 3.08 16.54
N GLN A 135 14.84 2.44 15.37
CA GLN A 135 14.71 3.09 14.07
C GLN A 135 13.29 3.62 13.83
N TYR A 136 12.29 2.86 14.24
CA TYR A 136 10.90 3.30 14.16
C TYR A 136 10.65 4.56 15.00
N ARG A 137 11.14 4.58 16.26
CA ARG A 137 11.02 5.75 17.15
C ARG A 137 11.76 6.97 16.60
N ALA A 138 12.99 6.79 16.10
CA ALA A 138 13.75 7.85 15.45
C ALA A 138 12.96 8.44 14.27
N LEU A 139 12.37 7.59 13.43
CA LEU A 139 11.59 8.00 12.27
C LEU A 139 10.32 8.79 12.64
N LEU A 140 9.67 8.46 13.77
CA LEU A 140 8.53 9.23 14.29
C LEU A 140 8.95 10.66 14.69
N CYS A 141 10.17 10.83 15.15
CA CYS A 141 10.77 12.14 15.47
C CYS A 141 11.40 12.82 14.26
N CYS A 142 11.20 12.26 13.05
CA CYS A 142 11.84 12.73 11.80
C CYS A 142 13.38 12.66 11.83
N ASP A 143 13.96 11.86 12.71
CA ASP A 143 15.38 11.54 12.71
C ASP A 143 15.64 10.37 11.74
N CYS A 144 16.23 10.71 10.62
CA CYS A 144 16.54 9.78 9.54
C CYS A 144 18.05 9.52 9.41
N GLY A 145 18.86 9.94 10.39
CA GLY A 145 20.32 9.84 10.33
C GLY A 145 20.82 8.40 10.14
N PHE A 146 20.12 7.40 10.69
CA PHE A 146 20.46 5.98 10.54
C PHE A 146 20.33 5.46 9.09
N MET A 147 19.69 6.21 8.21
CA MET A 147 19.55 5.87 6.78
C MET A 147 20.67 6.44 5.91
N SER A 148 21.52 7.33 6.48
CA SER A 148 22.65 7.92 5.77
C SER A 148 23.65 6.81 5.41
N GLY A 149 23.95 6.64 4.13
CA GLY A 149 24.79 5.52 3.64
C GLY A 149 24.01 4.38 2.99
N SER A 150 22.69 4.43 2.96
CA SER A 150 21.85 3.58 2.11
C SER A 150 21.75 4.20 0.71
N ASP A 151 22.83 4.14 -0.08
CA ASP A 151 22.90 4.82 -1.39
C ASP A 151 22.24 4.04 -2.54
N SER A 152 21.77 2.83 -2.28
CA SER A 152 21.11 2.01 -3.32
C SER A 152 19.75 2.60 -3.69
N GLU A 153 19.52 2.77 -4.98
CA GLU A 153 18.19 3.14 -5.52
C GLU A 153 17.15 2.03 -5.35
N GLU A 154 17.60 0.84 -5.02
CA GLU A 154 16.75 -0.34 -4.81
C GLU A 154 16.44 -0.59 -3.33
N ASP A 155 16.80 0.34 -2.44
CA ASP A 155 16.54 0.26 -1.01
C ASP A 155 15.51 1.30 -0.54
N ALA A 156 14.55 0.84 0.26
CA ALA A 156 13.50 1.71 0.82
C ALA A 156 14.06 2.81 1.72
N PHE A 157 15.17 2.56 2.44
CA PHE A 157 15.81 3.56 3.29
C PHE A 157 16.46 4.66 2.45
N GLY A 158 17.24 4.30 1.44
CA GLY A 158 17.88 5.27 0.55
C GLY A 158 16.87 6.14 -0.18
N GLU A 159 15.77 5.54 -0.68
CA GLU A 159 14.70 6.31 -1.31
C GLU A 159 14.00 7.28 -0.34
N PHE A 160 13.69 6.80 0.87
CA PHE A 160 13.06 7.64 1.88
C PHE A 160 13.97 8.78 2.31
N TYR A 161 15.24 8.48 2.58
CA TYR A 161 16.22 9.46 3.04
C TYR A 161 16.42 10.59 2.03
N ARG A 162 16.62 10.26 0.74
CA ARG A 162 16.71 11.26 -0.32
C ARG A 162 15.45 12.12 -0.42
N ALA A 163 14.27 11.51 -0.36
CA ALA A 163 13.02 12.24 -0.38
C ALA A 163 12.86 13.13 0.86
N HIS A 164 13.23 12.64 2.05
CA HIS A 164 13.19 13.41 3.29
C HIS A 164 14.11 14.65 3.24
N LEU A 165 15.33 14.50 2.73
CA LEU A 165 16.26 15.64 2.58
C LEU A 165 15.68 16.72 1.65
N LEU A 166 15.02 16.31 0.56
CA LEU A 166 14.48 17.24 -0.44
C LEU A 166 13.16 17.88 0.00
N THR A 167 12.26 17.12 0.63
CA THR A 167 10.87 17.56 0.85
C THR A 167 10.44 17.60 2.31
N ARG A 168 11.36 17.25 3.24
CA ARG A 168 11.09 17.24 4.69
C ARG A 168 9.87 16.39 5.04
N LEU A 169 9.87 15.14 4.56
CA LEU A 169 8.82 14.17 4.86
C LEU A 169 8.58 14.04 6.37
N ARG A 170 7.32 14.00 6.76
CA ARG A 170 6.89 13.83 8.15
C ARG A 170 5.68 12.89 8.25
N PRO A 171 5.45 12.26 9.41
CA PRO A 171 4.23 11.50 9.66
C PRO A 171 2.98 12.36 9.43
N ARG A 172 1.98 11.84 8.71
CA ARG A 172 0.77 12.61 8.36
C ARG A 172 -0.52 11.92 8.74
N VAL A 173 -0.69 10.67 8.40
CA VAL A 173 -1.96 9.97 8.59
C VAL A 173 -1.72 8.49 8.89
N ILE A 174 -2.48 7.98 9.84
CA ILE A 174 -2.56 6.56 10.13
C ILE A 174 -3.78 5.99 9.40
N VAL A 175 -3.57 4.90 8.69
CA VAL A 175 -4.63 4.11 8.05
C VAL A 175 -4.60 2.72 8.65
N ASP A 176 -5.71 2.34 9.26
CA ASP A 176 -5.89 1.07 9.94
C ASP A 176 -7.06 0.30 9.34
N TYR A 177 -6.88 -0.99 9.03
CA TYR A 177 -7.93 -1.82 8.46
C TYR A 177 -7.66 -3.30 8.70
N ARG A 178 -8.72 -4.10 8.65
CA ARG A 178 -8.62 -5.56 8.61
C ARG A 178 -8.51 -6.03 7.17
N ARG A 179 -7.70 -7.04 6.95
CA ARG A 179 -7.48 -7.65 5.65
C ARG A 179 -7.68 -9.16 5.74
N GLN A 180 -8.50 -9.67 4.84
CA GLN A 180 -8.56 -11.08 4.52
C GLN A 180 -7.86 -11.30 3.18
N ALA A 181 -6.88 -12.20 3.12
CA ALA A 181 -6.16 -12.53 1.90
C ALA A 181 -6.46 -13.98 1.51
N LEU A 182 -6.81 -14.16 0.25
CA LEU A 182 -6.98 -15.45 -0.41
C LEU A 182 -5.91 -15.58 -1.48
N ILE A 183 -5.25 -16.73 -1.57
CA ILE A 183 -4.09 -17.02 -2.44
C ILE A 183 -4.46 -18.16 -3.39
#